data_0110321ab1a354b68770c29fd5cee90c
#
_entry.id   0110321ab1a354b68770c29fd5cee90c
#
_cell.length_a   1.000
_cell.length_b   1.000
_cell.length_c   1.000
_cell.angle_alpha   90.00
_cell.angle_beta   90.00
_cell.angle_gamma   90.00
#
_symmetry.space_group_name_H-M   'P 1'
#
loop_
_entity.id
_entity.type
_entity.pdbx_description
1 polymer ?
#
loop_
_entity_poly.entity_id
_entity_poly.type
_entity_poly.pdbx_seq_one_letter_code
_entity_poly.pdbx_strand_id
1 'polypeptide(L)' 'MMLARLENDLSQTGLAKLVGVSRQTIGLIESGEYNPTLKLCKAICAALGKTLNDLFWEE' A
#
# COMPACT_ATOMS: atom_id res chain seq x y z
N MET A 1 2.83 -2.11 -5.93
CA MET A 1 1.81 -2.21 -4.87
C MET A 1 0.47 -2.72 -5.39
N MET A 2 0.04 -2.26 -6.55
CA MET A 2 -1.25 -2.69 -7.09
C MET A 2 -1.33 -4.21 -7.27
N LEU A 3 -0.29 -4.83 -7.81
CA LEU A 3 -0.29 -6.28 -8.01
C LEU A 3 -0.39 -7.03 -6.68
N ALA A 4 0.35 -6.59 -5.67
CA ALA A 4 0.30 -7.23 -4.36
C ALA A 4 -1.09 -7.09 -3.74
N ARG A 5 -1.71 -5.94 -3.94
CA ARG A 5 -3.08 -5.70 -3.44
C ARG A 5 -4.06 -6.65 -4.11
N LEU A 6 -3.96 -6.79 -5.44
CA LEU A 6 -4.86 -7.69 -6.18
C LEU A 6 -4.62 -9.14 -5.83
N GLU A 7 -3.37 -9.52 -5.56
CA GLU A 7 -3.07 -10.89 -5.13
C GLU A 7 -3.75 -11.24 -3.81
N ASN A 8 -4.06 -10.24 -3.00
CA ASN A 8 -4.75 -10.42 -1.74
C ASN A 8 -6.25 -10.14 -1.85
N ASP A 9 -6.75 -10.00 -3.07
CA ASP A 9 -8.18 -9.74 -3.33
C ASP A 9 -8.67 -8.47 -2.63
N LEU A 10 -7.82 -7.45 -2.55
CA LEU A 10 -8.17 -6.20 -1.89
C LEU A 10 -8.38 -5.10 -2.92
N SER A 11 -9.48 -4.38 -2.78
CA SER A 11 -9.68 -3.13 -3.51
C SER A 11 -8.87 -2.03 -2.84
N GLN A 12 -8.75 -0.87 -3.51
CA GLN A 12 -8.13 0.28 -2.89
C GLN A 12 -8.85 0.66 -1.59
N THR A 13 -10.17 0.61 -1.61
CA THR A 13 -10.97 0.89 -0.42
C THR A 13 -10.71 -0.13 0.70
N GLY A 14 -10.61 -1.40 0.34
CA GLY A 14 -10.34 -2.44 1.31
C GLY A 14 -8.99 -2.26 1.97
N LEU A 15 -7.95 -1.99 1.18
CA LEU A 15 -6.63 -1.76 1.73
C LEU A 15 -6.61 -0.51 2.61
N ALA A 16 -7.26 0.56 2.15
CA ALA A 16 -7.31 1.81 2.90
C ALA A 16 -7.90 1.59 4.29
N LYS A 17 -8.96 0.80 4.39
CA LYS A 17 -9.58 0.50 5.67
C LYS A 17 -8.64 -0.28 6.59
N LEU A 18 -7.89 -1.21 6.03
CA LEU A 18 -6.97 -2.01 6.83
C LEU A 18 -5.84 -1.18 7.43
N VAL A 19 -5.36 -0.19 6.70
CA VAL A 19 -4.23 0.62 7.18
C VAL A 19 -4.64 1.97 7.74
N GLY A 20 -5.94 2.27 7.76
CA GLY A 20 -6.45 3.45 8.44
C GLY A 20 -6.30 4.76 7.68
N VAL A 21 -6.35 4.72 6.34
CA VAL A 21 -6.29 5.94 5.52
C VAL A 21 -7.45 5.93 4.54
N SER A 22 -7.59 7.02 3.77
CA SER A 22 -8.64 7.11 2.77
C SER A 22 -8.25 6.33 1.50
N ARG A 23 -9.26 5.95 0.71
CA ARG A 23 -9.01 5.31 -0.58
C ARG A 23 -8.18 6.23 -1.48
N GLN A 24 -8.45 7.53 -1.43
CA GLN A 24 -7.72 8.49 -2.24
C GLN A 24 -6.23 8.44 -1.92
N THR A 25 -5.88 8.31 -0.64
CA THR A 25 -4.47 8.19 -0.25
C THR A 25 -3.82 6.98 -0.88
N ILE A 26 -4.50 5.83 -0.88
CA ILE A 26 -3.97 4.62 -1.51
C ILE A 26 -3.76 4.86 -3.01
N GLY A 27 -4.73 5.49 -3.67
CA GLY A 27 -4.60 5.80 -5.10
C GLY A 27 -3.41 6.69 -5.39
N LEU A 28 -3.17 7.71 -4.56
CA LEU A 28 -2.05 8.61 -4.74
C LEU A 28 -0.70 7.90 -4.52
N ILE A 29 -0.65 6.99 -3.56
CA ILE A 29 0.57 6.21 -3.34
C ILE A 29 0.85 5.33 -4.55
N GLU A 30 -0.17 4.67 -5.09
CA GLU A 30 0.00 3.78 -6.24
C GLU A 30 0.41 4.52 -7.50
N SER A 31 -0.02 5.77 -7.63
CA SER A 31 0.34 6.58 -8.81
C SER A 31 1.69 7.29 -8.65
N GLY A 32 2.30 7.20 -7.46
CA GLY A 32 3.57 7.86 -7.22
C GLY A 32 3.46 9.33 -6.86
N GLU A 33 2.27 9.82 -6.58
CA GLU A 33 2.05 11.23 -6.29
C GLU A 33 2.08 11.56 -4.80
N TYR A 34 2.22 10.56 -3.96
CA TYR A 34 2.25 10.74 -2.52
C TYR A 34 3.31 9.84 -1.91
N ASN A 35 4.18 10.42 -1.10
CA ASN A 35 5.23 9.65 -0.41
C ASN A 35 4.74 9.30 1.00
N PRO A 36 4.36 8.04 1.23
CA PRO A 36 3.87 7.64 2.55
C PRO A 36 4.99 7.68 3.60
N THR A 37 4.60 7.89 4.85
CA THR A 37 5.55 7.80 5.95
C THR A 37 6.02 6.36 6.08
N LEU A 38 7.15 6.15 6.76
CA LEU A 38 7.65 4.80 7.00
C LEU A 38 6.62 3.98 7.77
N LYS A 39 5.94 4.60 8.73
CA LYS A 39 4.91 3.91 9.50
C LYS A 39 3.80 3.39 8.59
N LEU A 40 3.34 4.23 7.66
CA LEU A 40 2.31 3.83 6.72
C LEU A 40 2.82 2.74 5.77
N CYS A 41 4.05 2.88 5.30
CA CYS A 41 4.65 1.85 4.44
C CYS A 41 4.67 0.49 5.14
N LYS A 42 5.05 0.47 6.41
CA LYS A 42 5.08 -0.78 7.17
C LYS A 42 3.67 -1.36 7.33
N ALA A 43 2.68 -0.51 7.58
CA ALA A 43 1.31 -0.97 7.71
C ALA A 43 0.80 -1.59 6.41
N ILE A 44 1.11 -0.97 5.27
CA ILE A 44 0.72 -1.50 3.97
C ILE A 44 1.41 -2.84 3.72
N CYS A 45 2.71 -2.92 4.00
CA CYS A 45 3.45 -4.16 3.81
C CYS A 45 2.88 -5.29 4.65
N ALA A 46 2.55 -5.01 5.91
CA ALA A 46 1.95 -6.01 6.78
C ALA A 46 0.60 -6.48 6.25
N ALA A 47 -0.21 -5.55 5.76
CA ALA A 47 -1.53 -5.88 5.22
C ALA A 47 -1.44 -6.76 3.97
N LEU A 48 -0.39 -6.58 3.18
CA LEU A 48 -0.23 -7.30 1.91
C LEU A 48 0.71 -8.49 2.00
N GLY A 49 1.33 -8.72 3.15
CA GLY A 49 2.25 -9.84 3.33
C GLY A 49 3.54 -9.67 2.54
N LYS A 50 3.99 -8.43 2.37
CA LYS A 50 5.20 -8.11 1.61
C LYS A 50 6.19 -7.37 2.48
N THR A 51 7.44 -7.26 2.00
CA THR A 51 8.45 -6.48 2.68
C THR A 51 8.50 -5.08 2.07
N LEU A 52 9.19 -4.16 2.76
CA LEU A 52 9.39 -2.82 2.23
C LEU A 52 10.12 -2.84 0.89
N ASN A 53 11.11 -3.73 0.74
CA ASN A 53 11.83 -3.85 -0.52
C ASN A 53 10.92 -4.29 -1.66
N ASP A 54 9.94 -5.14 -1.36
CA ASP A 54 9.03 -5.63 -2.40
C ASP A 54 8.14 -4.54 -2.96
N LEU A 55 7.76 -3.58 -2.14
CA LEU A 55 6.74 -2.61 -2.52
C LEU A 55 7.28 -1.19 -2.74
N PHE A 56 8.31 -0.78 -1.99
CA PHE A 56 8.71 0.62 -1.97
C PHE A 56 10.15 0.87 -2.36
N TRP A 57 10.99 -0.14 -2.36
CA TRP A 57 12.38 0.01 -2.77
C TRP A 57 12.66 -0.90 -3.94
N GLU A 58 13.35 -0.34 -4.93
CA GLU A 58 13.77 -1.10 -6.10
C GLU A 58 15.28 -1.25 -6.08
N GLU A 59 15.72 -2.41 -6.47
CA GLU A 59 17.15 -2.69 -6.55
C GLU A 59 17.67 -2.56 -7.97
#